data_1d99a8fc45a2b16bad098dfa76bf0d81
#
_entry.id   1d99a8fc45a2b16bad098dfa76bf0d81
#
_cell.length_a   1.000
_cell.length_b   1.000
_cell.length_c   1.000
_cell.angle_alpha   90.00
_cell.angle_beta   90.00
_cell.angle_gamma   90.00
#
_symmetry.space_group_name_H-M   'P 1'
#
loop_
_entity.id
_entity.type
_entity.pdbx_description
1 polymer ?
#
loop_
_entity_poly.entity_id
_entity_poly.type
_entity_poly.pdbx_seq_one_letter_code
_entity_poly.pdbx_strand_id
1 'polypeptide(L)'
;MRHASYACSMVCSCCGEDRDESMVTSLLCHDEIKVCRACVGWLSTRVGAIDVTPTLPVVDMAEAVRFCEAAGLDVQRYDDGFAFVHLDDQSVFDLNLVPGMDPATNHAGCYVIARDVDRWHARLLAAGLNVTPVDDKPWGMHEFALTDPSGNNIRVGRNLTQDEKDAV
;
A
#
# COMPACT_ATOMS: atom_id res chain seq x y z
N MET A 1 -27.53 15.16 23.55
CA MET A 1 -26.87 13.98 24.11
C MET A 1 -25.80 13.56 23.11
N ARG A 2 -24.52 13.72 23.47
CA ARG A 2 -23.41 13.31 22.58
C ARG A 2 -23.15 11.83 22.86
N HIS A 3 -23.37 10.97 21.88
CA HIS A 3 -22.93 9.58 21.93
C HIS A 3 -21.40 9.56 21.92
N ALA A 4 -20.81 9.27 23.07
CA ALA A 4 -19.41 8.90 23.14
C ALA A 4 -19.29 7.53 22.47
N SER A 5 -18.70 7.47 21.28
CA SER A 5 -18.22 6.21 20.69
C SER A 5 -17.06 5.74 21.58
N TYR A 6 -17.29 4.72 22.39
CA TYR A 6 -16.21 4.01 23.05
C TYR A 6 -15.41 3.29 21.95
N ALA A 7 -14.26 3.84 21.61
CA ALA A 7 -13.28 3.10 20.83
C ALA A 7 -12.91 1.86 21.66
N CYS A 8 -13.16 0.68 21.12
CA CYS A 8 -12.77 -0.57 21.76
C CYS A 8 -11.24 -0.66 21.68
N SER A 9 -10.55 -0.59 22.81
CA SER A 9 -9.11 -0.76 22.86
C SER A 9 -8.76 -2.22 23.16
N MET A 10 -7.69 -2.70 22.55
CA MET A 10 -7.18 -4.06 22.76
C MET A 10 -5.71 -4.02 23.17
N VAL A 11 -5.36 -4.82 24.17
CA VAL A 11 -3.96 -4.94 24.62
C VAL A 11 -3.19 -5.83 23.64
N CYS A 12 -2.08 -5.33 23.13
CA CYS A 12 -1.17 -6.12 22.31
C CYS A 12 -0.43 -7.16 23.17
N SER A 13 -0.55 -8.42 22.83
CA SER A 13 0.11 -9.53 23.54
C SER A 13 1.64 -9.51 23.45
N CYS A 14 2.21 -8.72 22.52
CA CYS A 14 3.65 -8.62 22.31
C CYS A 14 4.28 -7.45 23.09
N CYS A 15 3.76 -6.21 22.96
CA CYS A 15 4.32 -5.05 23.62
C CYS A 15 3.55 -4.61 24.88
N GLY A 16 2.37 -5.16 25.15
CA GLY A 16 1.54 -4.83 26.29
C GLY A 16 0.78 -3.50 26.21
N GLU A 17 0.89 -2.78 25.07
CA GLU A 17 0.24 -1.48 24.93
C GLU A 17 -1.21 -1.61 24.43
N ASP A 18 -2.05 -0.70 24.93
CA ASP A 18 -3.41 -0.52 24.43
C ASP A 18 -3.38 0.08 23.02
N ARG A 19 -4.13 -0.54 22.11
CA ARG A 19 -4.26 -0.12 20.70
C ARG A 19 -5.72 -0.09 20.29
N ASP A 20 -6.03 0.75 19.32
CA ASP A 20 -7.31 0.68 18.63
C ASP A 20 -7.49 -0.71 17.99
N GLU A 21 -8.71 -1.26 18.07
CA GLU A 21 -9.03 -2.60 17.54
C GLU A 21 -8.62 -2.76 16.07
N SER A 22 -8.73 -1.70 15.25
CA SER A 22 -8.33 -1.70 13.85
C SER A 22 -6.82 -1.87 13.62
N MET A 23 -6.01 -1.61 14.66
CA MET A 23 -4.55 -1.70 14.62
C MET A 23 -4.01 -3.02 15.17
N VAL A 24 -4.90 -3.97 15.51
CA VAL A 24 -4.53 -5.24 16.12
C VAL A 24 -5.07 -6.40 15.28
N THR A 25 -4.29 -7.44 15.13
CA THR A 25 -4.69 -8.67 14.44
C THR A 25 -4.50 -9.88 15.35
N SER A 26 -5.34 -10.90 15.19
CA SER A 26 -5.16 -12.20 15.84
C SER A 26 -4.14 -13.05 15.10
N LEU A 27 -3.44 -13.93 15.79
CA LEU A 27 -2.65 -14.97 15.14
C LEU A 27 -3.57 -16.13 14.72
N LEU A 28 -3.34 -16.64 13.51
CA LEU A 28 -4.18 -17.56 12.73
C LEU A 28 -4.98 -18.61 13.53
N CYS A 29 -4.36 -19.34 14.43
CA CYS A 29 -5.01 -20.41 15.21
C CYS A 29 -5.20 -20.04 16.69
N HIS A 30 -4.97 -18.76 17.02
CA HIS A 30 -4.93 -18.26 18.38
C HIS A 30 -5.62 -16.91 18.46
N ASP A 31 -6.95 -16.93 18.46
CA ASP A 31 -7.75 -15.69 18.51
C ASP A 31 -7.55 -14.89 19.80
N GLU A 32 -7.05 -15.55 20.86
CA GLU A 32 -6.68 -14.92 22.12
C GLU A 32 -5.38 -14.11 22.05
N ILE A 33 -4.50 -14.39 21.07
CA ILE A 33 -3.24 -13.66 20.89
C ILE A 33 -3.44 -12.51 19.92
N LYS A 34 -3.42 -11.30 20.45
CA LYS A 34 -3.59 -10.05 19.71
C LYS A 34 -2.24 -9.37 19.53
N VAL A 35 -1.84 -9.09 18.30
CA VAL A 35 -0.56 -8.45 18.00
C VAL A 35 -0.80 -7.17 17.21
N CYS A 36 -0.23 -6.05 17.70
CA CYS A 36 -0.37 -4.76 17.01
C CYS A 36 0.53 -4.70 15.76
N ARG A 37 0.16 -3.82 14.83
CA ARG A 37 0.86 -3.64 13.55
C ARG A 37 2.36 -3.36 13.71
N ALA A 38 2.75 -2.54 14.69
CA ALA A 38 4.16 -2.24 14.97
C ALA A 38 4.93 -3.50 15.40
N CYS A 39 4.33 -4.35 16.24
CA CYS A 39 4.97 -5.61 16.64
C CYS A 39 5.05 -6.62 15.49
N VAL A 40 4.05 -6.67 14.62
CA VAL A 40 4.12 -7.51 13.40
C VAL A 40 5.27 -7.04 12.52
N GLY A 41 5.40 -5.73 12.27
CA GLY A 41 6.52 -5.16 11.51
C GLY A 41 7.88 -5.47 12.15
N TRP A 42 8.02 -5.30 13.46
CA TRP A 42 9.24 -5.64 14.18
C TRP A 42 9.57 -7.15 14.09
N LEU A 43 8.58 -8.02 14.21
CA LEU A 43 8.77 -9.47 14.06
C LEU A 43 9.21 -9.83 12.64
N SER A 44 8.62 -9.23 11.61
CA SER A 44 8.97 -9.52 10.20
C SER A 44 10.44 -9.22 9.90
N THR A 45 11.00 -8.16 10.48
CA THR A 45 12.43 -7.84 10.31
C THR A 45 13.37 -8.83 11.00
N ARG A 46 12.86 -9.67 11.92
CA ARG A 46 13.66 -10.61 12.71
C ARG A 46 13.60 -12.06 12.23
N VAL A 47 12.61 -12.40 11.41
CA VAL A 47 12.47 -13.77 10.86
C VAL A 47 13.14 -13.92 9.49
N GLY A 48 14.00 -12.99 9.09
CA GLY A 48 14.80 -13.09 7.87
C GLY A 48 13.99 -12.91 6.58
N ALA A 49 12.87 -12.21 6.64
CA ALA A 49 12.16 -11.77 5.44
C ALA A 49 13.06 -10.82 4.63
N ILE A 50 13.12 -11.02 3.33
CA ILE A 50 13.76 -10.08 2.40
C ILE A 50 12.67 -9.08 2.01
N ASP A 51 12.82 -7.83 2.43
CA ASP A 51 11.98 -6.73 1.93
C ASP A 51 12.61 -6.17 0.66
N VAL A 52 11.79 -6.03 -0.37
CA VAL A 52 12.21 -5.44 -1.65
C VAL A 52 11.40 -4.17 -1.86
N THR A 53 12.09 -3.05 -1.99
CA THR A 53 11.48 -1.77 -2.34
C THR A 53 11.80 -1.47 -3.81
N PRO A 54 10.81 -1.50 -4.73
CA PRO A 54 11.04 -1.14 -6.11
C PRO A 54 11.37 0.36 -6.23
N THR A 55 12.25 0.72 -7.15
CA THR A 55 12.56 2.12 -7.47
C THR A 55 11.96 2.46 -8.83
N LEU A 56 11.06 3.44 -8.88
CA LEU A 56 10.36 3.88 -10.08
C LEU A 56 11.05 5.12 -10.68
N PRO A 57 11.41 5.11 -11.97
CA PRO A 57 11.98 6.27 -12.62
C PRO A 57 10.92 7.36 -12.85
N VAL A 58 11.25 8.62 -12.59
CA VAL A 58 10.35 9.75 -12.82
C VAL A 58 11.03 10.85 -13.63
N VAL A 59 10.28 11.54 -14.49
CA VAL A 59 10.81 12.61 -15.34
C VAL A 59 10.75 13.99 -14.67
N ASP A 60 9.82 14.16 -13.73
CA ASP A 60 9.63 15.35 -12.90
C ASP A 60 9.32 14.92 -11.46
N MET A 61 10.25 15.17 -10.55
CA MET A 61 10.11 14.78 -9.15
C MET A 61 8.96 15.54 -8.46
N ALA A 62 8.74 16.81 -8.79
CA ALA A 62 7.67 17.58 -8.16
C ALA A 62 6.28 17.10 -8.59
N GLU A 63 6.13 16.68 -9.85
CA GLU A 63 4.90 16.12 -10.37
C GLU A 63 4.63 14.73 -9.77
N ALA A 64 5.67 13.88 -9.68
CA ALA A 64 5.58 12.56 -9.07
C ALA A 64 5.20 12.62 -7.59
N VAL A 65 5.76 13.56 -6.83
CA VAL A 65 5.39 13.81 -5.43
C VAL A 65 3.91 14.18 -5.31
N ARG A 66 3.43 15.15 -6.11
CA ARG A 66 2.01 15.54 -6.10
C ARG A 66 1.08 14.37 -6.44
N PHE A 67 1.47 13.53 -7.38
CA PHE A 67 0.71 12.33 -7.73
C PHE A 67 0.63 11.35 -6.56
N CYS A 68 1.74 11.05 -5.90
CA CYS A 68 1.78 10.17 -4.73
C CYS A 68 0.94 10.73 -3.57
N GLU A 69 1.05 12.02 -3.27
CA GLU A 69 0.26 12.68 -2.23
C GLU A 69 -1.24 12.65 -2.55
N ALA A 70 -1.63 12.88 -3.82
CA ALA A 70 -3.01 12.74 -4.27
C ALA A 70 -3.52 11.29 -4.13
N ALA A 71 -2.66 10.31 -4.35
CA ALA A 71 -2.94 8.89 -4.08
C ALA A 71 -3.02 8.57 -2.58
N GLY A 72 -2.67 9.54 -1.71
CA GLY A 72 -2.67 9.42 -0.27
C GLY A 72 -1.50 8.62 0.27
N LEU A 73 -0.40 8.67 -0.42
CA LEU A 73 0.88 8.16 0.02
C LEU A 73 1.70 9.31 0.65
N ASP A 74 2.51 8.98 1.63
CA ASP A 74 3.45 9.91 2.24
C ASP A 74 4.77 9.88 1.48
N VAL A 75 5.30 11.06 1.15
CA VAL A 75 6.54 11.19 0.38
C VAL A 75 7.59 11.91 1.20
N GLN A 76 8.70 11.23 1.45
CA GLN A 76 9.88 11.80 2.09
C GLN A 76 10.98 12.00 1.04
N ARG A 77 11.24 13.26 0.66
CA ARG A 77 12.36 13.58 -0.23
C ARG A 77 13.70 13.38 0.48
N TYR A 78 14.60 12.65 -0.17
CA TYR A 78 15.99 12.53 0.27
C TYR A 78 16.83 13.71 -0.28
N ASP A 79 16.69 13.99 -1.59
CA ASP A 79 17.31 15.10 -2.28
C ASP A 79 16.46 15.54 -3.50
N ASP A 80 17.04 16.26 -4.44
CA ASP A 80 16.33 16.70 -5.65
C ASP A 80 16.09 15.57 -6.65
N GLY A 81 16.81 14.46 -6.55
CA GLY A 81 16.76 13.32 -7.47
C GLY A 81 16.11 12.07 -6.89
N PHE A 82 15.87 11.99 -5.58
CA PHE A 82 15.38 10.78 -4.93
C PHE A 82 14.37 11.04 -3.82
N ALA A 83 13.34 10.18 -3.73
CA ALA A 83 12.35 10.23 -2.66
C ALA A 83 11.87 8.83 -2.27
N PHE A 84 11.56 8.65 -0.98
CA PHE A 84 10.93 7.47 -0.41
C PHE A 84 9.42 7.65 -0.36
N VAL A 85 8.66 6.62 -0.73
CA VAL A 85 7.20 6.65 -0.72
C VAL A 85 6.67 5.60 0.24
N HIS A 86 5.82 6.05 1.16
CA HIS A 86 5.28 5.23 2.23
C HIS A 86 3.76 5.23 2.22
N LEU A 87 3.18 4.16 2.72
CA LEU A 87 1.78 4.08 3.14
C LEU A 87 1.75 3.72 4.62
N ASP A 88 1.25 4.61 5.45
CA ASP A 88 1.44 4.55 6.90
C ASP A 88 2.98 4.47 7.20
N ASP A 89 3.41 3.47 7.96
CA ASP A 89 4.84 3.26 8.29
C ASP A 89 5.55 2.25 7.37
N GLN A 90 4.93 1.87 6.24
CA GLN A 90 5.49 0.86 5.33
C GLN A 90 6.03 1.51 4.05
N SER A 91 7.27 1.17 3.69
CA SER A 91 7.82 1.52 2.38
C SER A 91 7.04 0.81 1.28
N VAL A 92 6.64 1.55 0.25
CA VAL A 92 5.88 1.02 -0.89
C VAL A 92 6.77 0.93 -2.13
N PHE A 93 7.39 2.04 -2.49
CA PHE A 93 8.39 2.16 -3.56
C PHE A 93 9.20 3.44 -3.35
N ASP A 94 10.29 3.57 -4.11
CA ASP A 94 11.08 4.80 -4.17
C ASP A 94 10.91 5.49 -5.53
N LEU A 95 11.19 6.78 -5.58
CA LEU A 95 11.22 7.58 -6.80
C LEU A 95 12.65 7.99 -7.12
N ASN A 96 13.08 7.80 -8.36
CA ASN A 96 14.38 8.23 -8.85
C ASN A 96 14.21 9.10 -10.10
N LEU A 97 14.72 10.33 -10.05
CA LEU A 97 14.66 11.27 -11.17
C LEU A 97 15.57 10.79 -12.32
N VAL A 98 14.96 10.61 -13.49
CA VAL A 98 15.65 10.25 -14.74
C VAL A 98 15.34 11.30 -15.79
N PRO A 99 16.12 12.39 -15.87
CA PRO A 99 15.86 13.47 -16.81
C PRO A 99 15.93 12.99 -18.26
N GLY A 100 14.95 13.40 -19.07
CA GLY A 100 14.91 13.06 -20.50
C GLY A 100 14.39 11.66 -20.82
N MET A 101 13.95 10.89 -19.86
CA MET A 101 13.19 9.67 -20.11
C MET A 101 11.86 10.02 -20.79
N ASP A 102 11.47 9.27 -21.80
CA ASP A 102 10.16 9.41 -22.45
C ASP A 102 9.12 8.55 -21.69
N PRO A 103 8.10 9.16 -21.05
CA PRO A 103 7.05 8.43 -20.34
C PRO A 103 6.30 7.42 -21.22
N ALA A 104 6.18 7.69 -22.53
CA ALA A 104 5.47 6.80 -23.45
C ALA A 104 6.21 5.48 -23.72
N THR A 105 7.50 5.45 -23.47
CA THR A 105 8.34 4.24 -23.64
C THR A 105 8.76 3.62 -22.29
N ASN A 106 8.28 4.18 -21.19
CA ASN A 106 8.57 3.64 -19.87
C ASN A 106 7.76 2.36 -19.62
N HIS A 107 8.45 1.28 -19.30
CA HIS A 107 7.86 -0.02 -18.95
C HIS A 107 8.10 -0.39 -17.47
N ALA A 108 8.61 0.54 -16.67
CA ALA A 108 8.78 0.31 -15.25
C ALA A 108 7.43 0.24 -14.53
N GLY A 109 7.40 -0.47 -13.42
CA GLY A 109 6.22 -0.57 -12.59
C GLY A 109 6.45 -1.40 -11.35
N CYS A 110 5.44 -1.45 -10.50
CA CYS A 110 5.45 -2.26 -9.30
C CYS A 110 4.08 -2.88 -9.03
N TYR A 111 4.07 -3.84 -8.14
CA TYR A 111 2.84 -4.47 -7.63
C TYR A 111 2.75 -4.22 -6.13
N VAL A 112 1.71 -3.51 -5.72
CA VAL A 112 1.42 -3.22 -4.32
C VAL A 112 0.38 -4.21 -3.81
N ILE A 113 0.73 -5.01 -2.81
CA ILE A 113 -0.22 -5.90 -2.14
C ILE A 113 -0.99 -5.10 -1.09
N ALA A 114 -2.28 -4.92 -1.31
CA ALA A 114 -3.18 -4.19 -0.42
C ALA A 114 -4.29 -5.11 0.09
N ARG A 115 -4.71 -4.94 1.35
CA ARG A 115 -5.80 -5.75 1.93
C ARG A 115 -7.17 -5.28 1.46
N ASP A 116 -7.36 -3.97 1.33
CA ASP A 116 -8.64 -3.33 0.99
C ASP A 116 -8.49 -2.61 -0.36
N VAL A 117 -8.49 -3.40 -1.42
CA VAL A 117 -8.31 -2.94 -2.82
C VAL A 117 -9.44 -2.00 -3.24
N ASP A 118 -10.69 -2.35 -2.92
CA ASP A 118 -11.86 -1.58 -3.31
C ASP A 118 -11.89 -0.19 -2.67
N ARG A 119 -11.51 -0.11 -1.39
CA ARG A 119 -11.40 1.16 -0.68
C ARG A 119 -10.29 2.05 -1.27
N TRP A 120 -9.16 1.46 -1.62
CA TRP A 120 -8.08 2.19 -2.28
C TRP A 120 -8.53 2.71 -3.64
N HIS A 121 -9.14 1.87 -4.46
CA HIS A 121 -9.69 2.24 -5.75
C HIS A 121 -10.68 3.40 -5.64
N ALA A 122 -11.65 3.31 -4.73
CA ALA A 122 -12.63 4.37 -4.49
C ALA A 122 -11.98 5.70 -4.07
N ARG A 123 -10.93 5.65 -3.23
CA ARG A 123 -10.17 6.82 -2.79
C ARG A 123 -9.44 7.49 -3.97
N LEU A 124 -8.77 6.71 -4.81
CA LEU A 124 -8.03 7.22 -5.97
C LEU A 124 -8.97 7.85 -6.99
N LEU A 125 -10.13 7.24 -7.24
CA LEU A 125 -11.20 7.82 -8.08
C LEU A 125 -11.69 9.16 -7.51
N ALA A 126 -11.92 9.22 -6.20
CA ALA A 126 -12.37 10.46 -5.52
C ALA A 126 -11.31 11.57 -5.58
N ALA A 127 -10.02 11.21 -5.64
CA ALA A 127 -8.91 12.13 -5.85
C ALA A 127 -8.74 12.57 -7.33
N GLY A 128 -9.58 12.05 -8.24
CA GLY A 128 -9.54 12.37 -9.67
C GLY A 128 -8.43 11.68 -10.45
N LEU A 129 -7.82 10.63 -9.88
CA LEU A 129 -6.79 9.86 -10.56
C LEU A 129 -7.42 8.87 -11.55
N ASN A 130 -6.74 8.68 -12.67
CA ASN A 130 -7.17 7.72 -13.69
C ASN A 130 -6.71 6.31 -13.29
N VAL A 131 -7.68 5.48 -12.89
CA VAL A 131 -7.45 4.09 -12.48
C VAL A 131 -8.30 3.16 -13.34
N THR A 132 -7.80 1.95 -13.63
CA THR A 132 -8.61 0.93 -14.29
C THR A 132 -9.71 0.43 -13.34
N PRO A 133 -10.83 -0.12 -13.83
CA PRO A 133 -11.78 -0.83 -12.97
C PRO A 133 -11.09 -1.93 -12.16
N VAL A 134 -11.60 -2.18 -10.96
CA VAL A 134 -11.21 -3.38 -10.21
C VAL A 134 -11.76 -4.61 -10.93
N ASP A 135 -10.95 -5.65 -11.03
CA ASP A 135 -11.31 -6.86 -11.75
C ASP A 135 -10.62 -8.10 -11.14
N ASP A 136 -11.32 -9.23 -11.18
CA ASP A 136 -10.81 -10.52 -10.76
C ASP A 136 -10.07 -11.17 -11.93
N LYS A 137 -8.78 -11.42 -11.74
CA LYS A 137 -7.89 -11.89 -12.80
C LYS A 137 -7.78 -13.41 -12.81
N PRO A 138 -7.61 -14.02 -14.00
CA PRO A 138 -7.46 -15.48 -14.13
C PRO A 138 -6.27 -16.05 -13.34
N TRP A 139 -5.28 -15.20 -13.02
CA TRP A 139 -4.15 -15.59 -12.18
C TRP A 139 -4.41 -15.48 -10.67
N GLY A 140 -5.67 -15.27 -10.27
CA GLY A 140 -6.10 -15.34 -8.88
C GLY A 140 -5.90 -14.04 -8.09
N MET A 141 -5.92 -12.88 -8.75
CA MET A 141 -5.78 -11.57 -8.14
C MET A 141 -7.03 -10.73 -8.33
N HIS A 142 -7.45 -10.04 -7.27
CA HIS A 142 -8.42 -8.95 -7.28
C HIS A 142 -7.64 -7.65 -7.35
N GLU A 143 -7.62 -6.97 -8.50
CA GLU A 143 -6.66 -5.88 -8.74
C GLU A 143 -7.20 -4.78 -9.65
N PHE A 144 -6.57 -3.63 -9.54
CA PHE A 144 -6.64 -2.54 -10.51
C PHE A 144 -5.23 -2.02 -10.82
N ALA A 145 -5.13 -1.17 -11.83
CA ALA A 145 -3.88 -0.50 -12.20
C ALA A 145 -4.08 1.00 -12.35
N LEU A 146 -3.03 1.75 -12.13
CA LEU A 146 -2.91 3.17 -12.46
C LEU A 146 -1.55 3.43 -13.09
N THR A 147 -1.48 4.50 -13.90
CA THR A 147 -0.23 4.94 -14.51
C THR A 147 0.10 6.32 -13.95
N ASP A 148 1.31 6.50 -13.46
CA ASP A 148 1.78 7.80 -13.00
C ASP A 148 2.15 8.73 -14.18
N PRO A 149 2.41 10.03 -13.94
CA PRO A 149 2.78 10.97 -15.01
C PRO A 149 4.07 10.61 -15.77
N SER A 150 4.91 9.75 -15.18
CA SER A 150 6.17 9.28 -15.78
C SER A 150 6.01 7.95 -16.53
N GLY A 151 4.78 7.44 -16.68
CA GLY A 151 4.49 6.20 -17.39
C GLY A 151 4.70 4.93 -16.56
N ASN A 152 5.00 5.02 -15.27
CA ASN A 152 5.11 3.83 -14.43
C ASN A 152 3.75 3.15 -14.25
N ASN A 153 3.71 1.82 -14.44
CA ASN A 153 2.51 1.02 -14.22
C ASN A 153 2.49 0.51 -12.77
N ILE A 154 1.58 1.04 -11.96
CA ILE A 154 1.41 0.65 -10.56
C ILE A 154 0.16 -0.21 -10.46
N ARG A 155 0.31 -1.47 -10.10
CA ARG A 155 -0.80 -2.39 -9.83
C ARG A 155 -1.04 -2.49 -8.35
N VAL A 156 -2.30 -2.51 -7.97
CA VAL A 156 -2.72 -2.66 -6.57
C VAL A 156 -3.68 -3.83 -6.49
N GLY A 157 -3.40 -4.81 -5.66
CA GLY A 157 -4.23 -6.00 -5.60
C GLY A 157 -4.02 -6.85 -4.36
N ARG A 158 -4.90 -7.85 -4.23
CA ARG A 158 -4.83 -8.93 -3.24
C ARG A 158 -5.06 -10.28 -3.90
N ASN A 159 -4.64 -11.33 -3.25
CA ASN A 159 -5.05 -12.67 -3.67
C ASN A 159 -6.57 -12.84 -3.53
N LEU A 160 -7.20 -13.51 -4.49
CA LEU A 160 -8.55 -14.02 -4.34
C LEU A 160 -8.59 -15.09 -3.24
N THR A 161 -9.64 -15.10 -2.45
CA THR A 161 -9.98 -16.21 -1.55
C THR A 161 -10.33 -17.47 -2.36
N GLN A 162 -10.41 -18.63 -1.71
CA GLN A 162 -10.76 -19.85 -2.42
C GLN A 162 -12.19 -19.80 -2.98
N ASP A 163 -13.14 -19.25 -2.22
CA ASP A 163 -14.53 -19.10 -2.66
C ASP A 163 -14.65 -18.15 -3.87
N GLU A 164 -13.87 -17.07 -3.90
CA GLU A 164 -13.83 -16.15 -5.05
C GLU A 164 -13.22 -16.82 -6.29
N LYS A 165 -12.19 -17.66 -6.14
CA LYS A 165 -11.58 -18.41 -7.26
C LYS A 165 -12.54 -19.44 -7.86
N ASP A 166 -13.38 -20.03 -7.03
CA ASP A 166 -14.35 -21.05 -7.47
C ASP A 166 -15.56 -20.40 -8.18
N ALA A 167 -15.70 -19.07 -8.09
CA ALA A 167 -16.77 -18.29 -8.71
C ALA A 167 -16.37 -17.64 -10.07
N VAL A 168 -15.09 -17.64 -10.43
CA VAL A 168 -14.53 -17.10 -11.68
C VAL A 168 -14.35 -18.22 -12.70
#